data_764344cc3050828592962a7be76f5a71
#
_entry.id   764344cc3050828592962a7be76f5a71
#
_cell.length_a   1.000
_cell.length_b   1.000
_cell.length_c   1.000
_cell.angle_alpha   90.00
_cell.angle_beta   90.00
_cell.angle_gamma   90.00
#
_symmetry.space_group_name_H-M   'P 1'
#
loop_
_entity.id
_entity.type
_entity.pdbx_description
1 polymer ?
#
loop_
_entity_poly.entity_id
_entity_poly.type
_entity_poly.pdbx_seq_one_letter_code
_entity_poly.pdbx_strand_id
1 'polypeptide(L)'
;MNHYPLFADLNGRSVLLAGAGKVAERKAESLLQAGAAVRVVARELNPVFQKWADEGKIEWLGSEFYDDDLDGVFFAVAATDDYAFNRRIFQAAEQRAKLCNTVDTADLCSFTVPAVIDRSPLKIAVSSGATAPVLARKWRQIIETLIPLHTGQMAALAGKWRSAVKAKIKGTANRRRFWENLFDSRFNALAAQGNFDAAEAELATQLDGFGAAKGEVVLVGAGPGDAGLLTLHALQAIQAADVVFHDALVSDDVLSMVRKDADKISVGKRAGSHHIQQEETNRLLVEYARQGLRVVRLKGGDPFVFGRGGEEAQALRQANIPYRIIPGITAALGATAYAGIPLTHRDCAQSALFVTGHSKHDGHQPDWRTLALDNQTLVVYM
;
A
#
# COMPACT_ATOMS: atom_id res chain seq x y z
N MET A 1 -14.13 -16.31 3.60
CA MET A 1 -14.50 -15.78 2.26
C MET A 1 -13.40 -14.85 1.78
N ASN A 2 -12.95 -15.02 0.55
CA ASN A 2 -11.96 -14.11 -0.05
C ASN A 2 -12.72 -12.98 -0.74
N HIS A 3 -12.83 -11.81 -0.07
CA HIS A 3 -13.47 -10.64 -0.67
C HIS A 3 -12.49 -9.84 -1.51
N TYR A 4 -12.93 -9.40 -2.69
CA TYR A 4 -12.19 -8.45 -3.50
C TYR A 4 -12.63 -7.02 -3.13
N PRO A 5 -11.71 -6.13 -2.68
CA PRO A 5 -12.06 -4.77 -2.32
C PRO A 5 -12.30 -3.92 -3.57
N LEU A 6 -13.44 -3.23 -3.61
CA LEU A 6 -13.79 -2.30 -4.68
C LEU A 6 -14.55 -1.09 -4.11
N PHE A 7 -14.46 0.05 -4.79
CA PHE A 7 -15.30 1.22 -4.59
C PHE A 7 -16.20 1.35 -5.82
N ALA A 8 -17.51 1.24 -5.62
CA ALA A 8 -18.49 1.35 -6.69
C ALA A 8 -18.92 2.81 -6.87
N ASP A 9 -18.95 3.28 -8.10
CA ASP A 9 -19.60 4.56 -8.46
C ASP A 9 -21.11 4.30 -8.59
N LEU A 10 -21.90 4.91 -7.71
CA LEU A 10 -23.35 4.77 -7.68
C LEU A 10 -24.08 5.97 -8.30
N ASN A 11 -23.38 6.98 -8.76
CA ASN A 11 -24.00 8.18 -9.29
C ASN A 11 -24.94 7.86 -10.47
N GLY A 12 -26.24 8.11 -10.28
CA GLY A 12 -27.27 7.80 -11.25
C GLY A 12 -27.58 6.30 -11.46
N ARG A 13 -26.96 5.40 -10.67
CA ARG A 13 -27.24 3.96 -10.78
C ARG A 13 -28.41 3.55 -9.89
N SER A 14 -29.29 2.69 -10.43
CA SER A 14 -30.43 2.15 -9.69
C SER A 14 -29.97 1.11 -8.67
N VAL A 15 -30.45 1.20 -7.44
CA VAL A 15 -30.22 0.23 -6.36
C VAL A 15 -31.56 -0.16 -5.76
N LEU A 16 -31.83 -1.47 -5.63
CA LEU A 16 -33.01 -1.97 -4.96
C LEU A 16 -32.76 -2.07 -3.45
N LEU A 17 -33.66 -1.50 -2.65
CA LEU A 17 -33.67 -1.64 -1.19
C LEU A 17 -35.00 -2.28 -0.77
N ALA A 18 -34.93 -3.44 -0.15
CA ALA A 18 -36.07 -4.10 0.44
C ALA A 18 -36.16 -3.80 1.94
N GLY A 19 -37.29 -3.22 2.35
CA GLY A 19 -37.56 -2.78 3.72
C GLY A 19 -37.54 -1.26 3.88
N ALA A 20 -38.31 -0.76 4.84
CA ALA A 20 -38.40 0.66 5.19
C ALA A 20 -38.35 0.88 6.72
N GLY A 21 -37.72 -0.02 7.45
CA GLY A 21 -37.42 0.13 8.89
C GLY A 21 -36.16 0.97 9.16
N LYS A 22 -35.81 1.16 10.43
CA LYS A 22 -34.63 1.97 10.86
C LYS A 22 -33.29 1.50 10.25
N VAL A 23 -33.13 0.21 10.01
CA VAL A 23 -31.90 -0.33 9.40
C VAL A 23 -31.85 0.03 7.92
N ALA A 24 -32.97 -0.16 7.20
CA ALA A 24 -33.13 0.23 5.80
C ALA A 24 -32.91 1.74 5.61
N GLU A 25 -33.39 2.58 6.55
CA GLU A 25 -33.21 4.03 6.55
C GLU A 25 -31.73 4.43 6.49
N ARG A 26 -30.90 3.89 7.37
CA ARG A 26 -29.43 4.14 7.35
C ARG A 26 -28.77 3.68 6.05
N LYS A 27 -29.26 2.59 5.47
CA LYS A 27 -28.76 2.11 4.17
C LYS A 27 -29.18 3.03 3.06
N ALA A 28 -30.45 3.47 3.03
CA ALA A 28 -30.96 4.41 2.07
C ALA A 28 -30.22 5.75 2.12
N GLU A 29 -29.97 6.32 3.31
CA GLU A 29 -29.18 7.54 3.48
C GLU A 29 -27.80 7.43 2.82
N SER A 30 -27.07 6.33 3.09
CA SER A 30 -25.74 6.12 2.51
C SER A 30 -25.78 5.96 1.00
N LEU A 31 -26.82 5.31 0.45
CA LEU A 31 -26.99 5.13 -0.98
C LEU A 31 -27.33 6.46 -1.67
N LEU A 32 -28.24 7.24 -1.07
CA LEU A 32 -28.60 8.59 -1.57
C LEU A 32 -27.41 9.54 -1.54
N GLN A 33 -26.61 9.53 -0.46
CA GLN A 33 -25.36 10.30 -0.38
C GLN A 33 -24.34 9.91 -1.44
N ALA A 34 -24.35 8.65 -1.87
CA ALA A 34 -23.50 8.16 -2.96
C ALA A 34 -24.08 8.45 -4.37
N GLY A 35 -25.24 9.14 -4.45
CA GLY A 35 -25.88 9.52 -5.72
C GLY A 35 -26.68 8.40 -6.37
N ALA A 36 -27.02 7.33 -5.64
CA ALA A 36 -27.83 6.23 -6.19
C ALA A 36 -29.29 6.63 -6.39
N ALA A 37 -29.92 6.12 -7.45
CA ALA A 37 -31.35 6.11 -7.63
C ALA A 37 -31.92 4.92 -6.82
N VAL A 38 -32.49 5.21 -5.65
CA VAL A 38 -32.94 4.17 -4.72
C VAL A 38 -34.38 3.78 -5.04
N ARG A 39 -34.59 2.49 -5.37
CA ARG A 39 -35.92 1.87 -5.56
C ARG A 39 -36.22 1.05 -4.32
N VAL A 40 -37.41 1.23 -3.74
CA VAL A 40 -37.77 0.64 -2.45
C VAL A 40 -38.95 -0.30 -2.61
N VAL A 41 -38.82 -1.52 -2.07
CA VAL A 41 -39.92 -2.47 -1.88
C VAL A 41 -40.17 -2.62 -0.39
N ALA A 42 -41.36 -2.22 0.09
CA ALA A 42 -41.70 -2.31 1.50
C ALA A 42 -43.23 -2.38 1.67
N ARG A 43 -43.71 -3.17 2.65
CA ARG A 43 -45.17 -3.28 2.94
C ARG A 43 -45.79 -1.94 3.26
N GLU A 44 -45.04 -1.10 3.98
CA GLU A 44 -45.40 0.27 4.34
C GLU A 44 -44.17 1.11 4.47
N LEU A 45 -44.28 2.42 4.26
CA LEU A 45 -43.18 3.35 4.45
C LEU A 45 -43.26 3.99 5.83
N ASN A 46 -42.13 4.07 6.54
CA ASN A 46 -42.04 4.91 7.73
C ASN A 46 -42.08 6.41 7.32
N PRO A 47 -42.27 7.35 8.27
CA PRO A 47 -42.41 8.78 7.94
C PRO A 47 -41.20 9.36 7.17
N VAL A 48 -39.98 8.82 7.37
CA VAL A 48 -38.79 9.29 6.66
C VAL A 48 -38.80 8.84 5.20
N PHE A 49 -39.10 7.57 4.97
CA PHE A 49 -39.23 7.03 3.60
C PHE A 49 -40.40 7.67 2.85
N GLN A 50 -41.53 7.93 3.55
CA GLN A 50 -42.66 8.63 2.94
C GLN A 50 -42.22 10.04 2.46
N LYS A 51 -41.53 10.78 3.33
CA LYS A 51 -40.99 12.09 2.95
C LYS A 51 -40.06 12.02 1.76
N TRP A 52 -39.14 11.01 1.71
CA TRP A 52 -38.23 10.85 0.57
C TRP A 52 -38.95 10.46 -0.72
N ALA A 53 -40.02 9.68 -0.62
CA ALA A 53 -40.87 9.37 -1.78
C ALA A 53 -41.61 10.61 -2.29
N ASP A 54 -42.21 11.38 -1.38
CA ASP A 54 -42.93 12.64 -1.72
C ASP A 54 -41.98 13.69 -2.34
N GLU A 55 -40.71 13.70 -1.89
CA GLU A 55 -39.67 14.58 -2.43
C GLU A 55 -39.02 14.01 -3.72
N GLY A 56 -39.43 12.85 -4.18
CA GLY A 56 -38.87 12.21 -5.38
C GLY A 56 -37.41 11.71 -5.21
N LYS A 57 -36.94 11.58 -3.97
CA LYS A 57 -35.58 11.09 -3.65
C LYS A 57 -35.45 9.58 -3.80
N ILE A 58 -36.56 8.86 -3.62
CA ILE A 58 -36.67 7.42 -3.79
C ILE A 58 -37.89 7.08 -4.64
N GLU A 59 -37.87 5.92 -5.27
CA GLU A 59 -39.02 5.34 -5.96
C GLU A 59 -39.60 4.20 -5.12
N TRP A 60 -40.84 4.32 -4.64
CA TRP A 60 -41.51 3.23 -3.95
C TRP A 60 -42.23 2.33 -4.96
N LEU A 61 -41.80 1.09 -5.09
CA LEU A 61 -42.34 0.10 -6.04
C LEU A 61 -43.62 -0.57 -5.56
N GLY A 62 -43.91 -0.53 -4.24
CA GLY A 62 -45.04 -1.17 -3.61
C GLY A 62 -44.65 -2.10 -2.48
N SER A 63 -45.67 -2.92 -2.05
CA SER A 63 -45.53 -3.82 -0.91
C SER A 63 -44.94 -5.17 -1.26
N GLU A 64 -44.97 -5.56 -2.52
CA GLU A 64 -44.53 -6.88 -3.00
C GLU A 64 -43.31 -6.76 -3.91
N PHE A 65 -42.42 -7.74 -3.77
CA PHE A 65 -41.26 -7.88 -4.63
C PHE A 65 -41.55 -8.77 -5.82
N TYR A 66 -41.26 -8.30 -6.98
CA TYR A 66 -41.24 -9.06 -8.23
C TYR A 66 -39.80 -9.17 -8.76
N ASP A 67 -39.50 -10.31 -9.36
CA ASP A 67 -38.13 -10.56 -9.87
C ASP A 67 -37.68 -9.52 -10.88
N ASP A 68 -38.62 -8.94 -11.64
CA ASP A 68 -38.34 -7.85 -12.61
C ASP A 68 -38.01 -6.52 -11.95
N ASP A 69 -38.23 -6.36 -10.64
CA ASP A 69 -37.76 -5.20 -9.89
C ASP A 69 -36.22 -5.08 -9.87
N LEU A 70 -35.53 -6.20 -10.16
CA LEU A 70 -34.07 -6.25 -10.31
C LEU A 70 -33.59 -5.83 -11.70
N ASP A 71 -34.48 -5.59 -12.67
CA ASP A 71 -34.07 -5.20 -14.01
C ASP A 71 -33.54 -3.75 -14.00
N GLY A 72 -32.37 -3.56 -14.62
CA GLY A 72 -31.65 -2.29 -14.59
C GLY A 72 -31.01 -1.93 -13.25
N VAL A 73 -31.18 -2.72 -12.21
CA VAL A 73 -30.58 -2.51 -10.89
C VAL A 73 -29.10 -2.90 -10.89
N PHE A 74 -28.26 -2.10 -10.23
CA PHE A 74 -26.84 -2.37 -10.11
C PHE A 74 -26.55 -3.42 -9.02
N PHE A 75 -27.18 -3.27 -7.86
CA PHE A 75 -27.22 -4.29 -6.80
C PHE A 75 -28.46 -4.15 -5.91
N ALA A 76 -28.72 -5.15 -5.07
CA ALA A 76 -29.83 -5.16 -4.12
C ALA A 76 -29.34 -5.15 -2.66
N VAL A 77 -30.14 -4.54 -1.78
CA VAL A 77 -29.98 -4.61 -0.33
C VAL A 77 -31.29 -5.11 0.28
N ALA A 78 -31.23 -6.24 0.98
CA ALA A 78 -32.36 -6.78 1.72
C ALA A 78 -32.20 -6.43 3.22
N ALA A 79 -33.10 -5.62 3.75
CA ALA A 79 -33.04 -5.05 5.10
C ALA A 79 -34.40 -5.20 5.80
N THR A 80 -34.99 -6.39 5.75
CA THR A 80 -36.25 -6.72 6.43
C THR A 80 -36.01 -7.77 7.51
N ASP A 81 -36.96 -7.92 8.42
CA ASP A 81 -36.94 -8.95 9.46
C ASP A 81 -37.48 -10.34 8.93
N ASP A 82 -37.96 -10.37 7.70
CA ASP A 82 -38.48 -11.58 7.06
C ASP A 82 -37.33 -12.31 6.32
N TYR A 83 -36.81 -13.37 6.94
CA TYR A 83 -35.72 -14.16 6.37
C TYR A 83 -36.13 -14.82 5.02
N ALA A 84 -37.38 -15.32 4.90
CA ALA A 84 -37.80 -15.96 3.67
C ALA A 84 -37.90 -14.98 2.51
N PHE A 85 -38.37 -13.76 2.79
CA PHE A 85 -38.42 -12.68 1.83
C PHE A 85 -36.99 -12.21 1.42
N ASN A 86 -36.10 -12.00 2.38
CA ASN A 86 -34.70 -11.64 2.10
C ASN A 86 -34.00 -12.72 1.26
N ARG A 87 -34.24 -14.01 1.58
CA ARG A 87 -33.70 -15.15 0.82
C ARG A 87 -34.19 -15.17 -0.62
N ARG A 88 -35.46 -14.86 -0.84
CA ARG A 88 -36.07 -14.79 -2.18
C ARG A 88 -35.37 -13.69 -3.02
N ILE A 89 -35.17 -12.51 -2.45
CA ILE A 89 -34.45 -11.41 -3.12
C ILE A 89 -33.03 -11.82 -3.46
N PHE A 90 -32.31 -12.44 -2.51
CA PHE A 90 -30.95 -12.91 -2.74
C PHE A 90 -30.88 -13.90 -3.89
N GLN A 91 -31.79 -14.91 -3.90
CA GLN A 91 -31.86 -15.94 -4.96
C GLN A 91 -32.15 -15.30 -6.33
N ALA A 92 -33.11 -14.38 -6.39
CA ALA A 92 -33.46 -13.69 -7.62
C ALA A 92 -32.30 -12.80 -8.14
N ALA A 93 -31.55 -12.20 -7.22
CA ALA A 93 -30.33 -11.42 -7.56
C ALA A 93 -29.22 -12.32 -8.12
N GLU A 94 -28.93 -13.44 -7.45
CA GLU A 94 -27.93 -14.43 -7.91
C GLU A 94 -28.27 -14.97 -9.31
N GLN A 95 -29.53 -15.32 -9.57
CA GLN A 95 -29.99 -15.79 -10.90
C GLN A 95 -29.78 -14.77 -12.02
N ARG A 96 -29.76 -13.47 -11.68
CA ARG A 96 -29.51 -12.35 -12.59
C ARG A 96 -28.08 -11.83 -12.58
N ALA A 97 -27.16 -12.56 -11.92
CA ALA A 97 -25.75 -12.14 -11.71
C ALA A 97 -25.64 -10.74 -11.09
N LYS A 98 -26.55 -10.38 -10.17
CA LYS A 98 -26.54 -9.13 -9.41
C LYS A 98 -25.97 -9.36 -8.04
N LEU A 99 -25.21 -8.37 -7.53
CA LEU A 99 -24.76 -8.40 -6.15
C LEU A 99 -25.92 -8.17 -5.19
N CYS A 100 -25.94 -8.89 -4.05
CA CYS A 100 -26.93 -8.70 -3.00
C CYS A 100 -26.26 -8.64 -1.63
N ASN A 101 -26.74 -7.73 -0.77
CA ASN A 101 -26.36 -7.67 0.64
C ASN A 101 -27.61 -7.83 1.51
N THR A 102 -27.69 -8.92 2.26
CA THR A 102 -28.74 -9.13 3.25
C THR A 102 -28.22 -8.74 4.62
N VAL A 103 -28.92 -7.82 5.28
CA VAL A 103 -28.49 -7.33 6.60
C VAL A 103 -28.52 -8.46 7.62
N ASP A 104 -27.48 -8.54 8.44
CA ASP A 104 -27.30 -9.52 9.53
C ASP A 104 -27.34 -11.00 9.11
N THR A 105 -27.24 -11.29 7.81
CA THR A 105 -27.29 -12.66 7.27
C THR A 105 -26.13 -12.89 6.29
N ALA A 106 -24.99 -13.33 6.79
CA ALA A 106 -23.76 -13.47 5.99
C ALA A 106 -23.90 -14.44 4.80
N ASP A 107 -24.67 -15.52 4.96
CA ASP A 107 -24.86 -16.55 3.92
C ASP A 107 -25.72 -16.06 2.75
N LEU A 108 -26.43 -14.96 2.92
CA LEU A 108 -27.23 -14.32 1.88
C LEU A 108 -26.57 -13.00 1.40
N CYS A 109 -25.24 -12.98 1.35
CA CYS A 109 -24.46 -11.80 0.92
C CYS A 109 -23.44 -12.17 -0.13
N SER A 110 -23.53 -11.58 -1.31
CA SER A 110 -22.46 -11.63 -2.31
C SER A 110 -21.45 -10.49 -2.17
N PHE A 111 -21.75 -9.48 -1.34
CA PHE A 111 -20.81 -8.44 -0.93
C PHE A 111 -21.09 -7.96 0.50
N THR A 112 -20.10 -7.33 1.12
CA THR A 112 -20.21 -6.74 2.45
C THR A 112 -19.97 -5.24 2.42
N VAL A 113 -20.69 -4.51 3.29
CA VAL A 113 -20.49 -3.07 3.46
C VAL A 113 -19.44 -2.86 4.57
N PRO A 114 -18.29 -2.27 4.26
CA PRO A 114 -17.20 -2.06 5.21
C PRO A 114 -17.50 -0.92 6.20
N ALA A 115 -16.70 -0.81 7.25
CA ALA A 115 -16.63 0.39 8.06
C ALA A 115 -15.86 1.48 7.29
N VAL A 116 -16.46 2.66 7.10
CA VAL A 116 -15.92 3.72 6.24
C VAL A 116 -15.48 4.94 7.08
N ILE A 117 -14.34 5.51 6.71
CA ILE A 117 -13.90 6.87 7.08
C ILE A 117 -14.10 7.74 5.84
N ASP A 118 -14.96 8.74 5.95
CA ASP A 118 -15.27 9.65 4.85
C ASP A 118 -14.57 11.00 5.06
N ARG A 119 -13.70 11.33 4.14
CA ARG A 119 -13.02 12.63 3.98
C ARG A 119 -13.14 13.04 2.51
N SER A 120 -14.36 12.95 1.96
CA SER A 120 -14.60 13.10 0.52
C SER A 120 -13.77 14.21 -0.12
N PRO A 121 -13.15 13.93 -1.29
CA PRO A 121 -13.28 12.70 -2.10
C PRO A 121 -12.44 11.51 -1.63
N LEU A 122 -11.62 11.64 -0.58
CA LEU A 122 -10.87 10.52 0.01
C LEU A 122 -11.79 9.67 0.88
N LYS A 123 -11.84 8.36 0.62
CA LYS A 123 -12.56 7.37 1.43
C LYS A 123 -11.63 6.22 1.82
N ILE A 124 -11.71 5.77 3.08
CA ILE A 124 -10.98 4.62 3.58
C ILE A 124 -11.98 3.61 4.09
N ALA A 125 -11.89 2.38 3.62
CA ALA A 125 -12.77 1.28 3.97
C ALA A 125 -12.01 0.20 4.76
N VAL A 126 -12.57 -0.23 5.88
CA VAL A 126 -12.00 -1.28 6.73
C VAL A 126 -12.99 -2.43 6.81
N SER A 127 -12.58 -3.62 6.37
CA SER A 127 -13.40 -4.83 6.40
C SER A 127 -12.65 -5.99 7.06
N SER A 128 -13.40 -6.79 7.81
CA SER A 128 -12.93 -8.08 8.35
C SER A 128 -13.51 -9.27 7.58
N GLY A 129 -14.10 -9.04 6.39
CA GLY A 129 -14.80 -10.10 5.66
C GLY A 129 -16.00 -10.67 6.42
N ALA A 130 -16.72 -9.84 7.18
CA ALA A 130 -17.83 -10.19 8.06
C ALA A 130 -17.47 -11.09 9.27
N THR A 131 -16.18 -11.46 9.46
CA THR A 131 -15.78 -12.38 10.54
C THR A 131 -15.64 -11.67 11.90
N ALA A 132 -15.21 -10.42 11.93
CA ALA A 132 -14.97 -9.67 13.16
C ALA A 132 -15.37 -8.17 13.03
N PRO A 133 -16.67 -7.83 12.99
CA PRO A 133 -17.14 -6.46 12.77
C PRO A 133 -16.65 -5.47 13.84
N VAL A 134 -16.51 -5.92 15.09
CA VAL A 134 -16.00 -5.10 16.19
C VAL A 134 -14.53 -4.72 15.97
N LEU A 135 -13.72 -5.67 15.47
CA LEU A 135 -12.31 -5.40 15.15
C LEU A 135 -12.19 -4.40 13.99
N ALA A 136 -13.00 -4.54 12.95
CA ALA A 136 -13.03 -3.59 11.84
C ALA A 136 -13.40 -2.17 12.32
N ARG A 137 -14.40 -2.04 13.23
CA ARG A 137 -14.76 -0.76 13.84
C ARG A 137 -13.64 -0.17 14.69
N LYS A 138 -12.93 -1.00 15.47
CA LYS A 138 -11.79 -0.56 16.27
C LYS A 138 -10.67 0.01 15.38
N TRP A 139 -10.32 -0.70 14.33
CA TRP A 139 -9.31 -0.20 13.38
C TRP A 139 -9.78 1.05 12.64
N ARG A 140 -11.05 1.12 12.24
CA ARG A 140 -11.61 2.35 11.68
C ARG A 140 -11.41 3.54 12.63
N GLN A 141 -11.73 3.39 13.93
CA GLN A 141 -11.54 4.46 14.91
C GLN A 141 -10.08 4.91 15.05
N ILE A 142 -9.14 3.95 15.09
CA ILE A 142 -7.71 4.26 15.17
C ILE A 142 -7.26 5.02 13.92
N ILE A 143 -7.60 4.52 12.74
CA ILE A 143 -7.20 5.14 11.47
C ILE A 143 -7.83 6.54 11.35
N GLU A 144 -9.08 6.73 11.80
CA GLU A 144 -9.77 8.01 11.74
C GLU A 144 -9.04 9.12 12.51
N THR A 145 -8.37 8.78 13.62
CA THR A 145 -7.55 9.74 14.37
C THR A 145 -6.27 10.16 13.65
N LEU A 146 -5.81 9.36 12.70
CA LEU A 146 -4.60 9.63 11.91
C LEU A 146 -4.87 10.45 10.65
N ILE A 147 -6.15 10.53 10.20
CA ILE A 147 -6.52 11.21 8.96
C ILE A 147 -7.14 12.57 9.27
N PRO A 148 -6.43 13.68 9.06
CA PRO A 148 -6.93 15.02 9.33
C PRO A 148 -8.18 15.35 8.50
N LEU A 149 -9.05 16.23 9.03
CA LEU A 149 -10.29 16.63 8.36
C LEU A 149 -10.04 17.33 7.01
N HIS A 150 -8.96 18.12 6.91
CA HIS A 150 -8.62 18.87 5.69
C HIS A 150 -8.08 18.00 4.55
N THR A 151 -7.82 16.70 4.78
CA THR A 151 -7.28 15.79 3.75
C THR A 151 -8.21 15.68 2.54
N GLY A 152 -9.53 15.77 2.75
CA GLY A 152 -10.50 15.76 1.67
C GLY A 152 -10.35 16.95 0.71
N GLN A 153 -10.22 18.17 1.26
CA GLN A 153 -10.02 19.37 0.45
C GLN A 153 -8.68 19.36 -0.27
N MET A 154 -7.62 18.85 0.38
CA MET A 154 -6.33 18.62 -0.29
C MET A 154 -6.48 17.68 -1.48
N ALA A 155 -7.22 16.59 -1.33
CA ALA A 155 -7.49 15.64 -2.43
C ALA A 155 -8.33 16.29 -3.55
N ALA A 156 -9.29 17.13 -3.21
CA ALA A 156 -10.09 17.88 -4.18
C ALA A 156 -9.24 18.86 -5.00
N LEU A 157 -8.37 19.64 -4.35
CA LEU A 157 -7.41 20.52 -5.01
C LEU A 157 -6.46 19.72 -5.93
N ALA A 158 -5.91 18.61 -5.44
CA ALA A 158 -5.08 17.75 -6.26
C ALA A 158 -5.83 17.23 -7.50
N GLY A 159 -7.10 16.84 -7.35
CA GLY A 159 -7.97 16.45 -8.45
C GLY A 159 -8.15 17.56 -9.48
N LYS A 160 -8.45 18.79 -9.04
CA LYS A 160 -8.60 19.99 -9.88
C LYS A 160 -7.34 20.26 -10.72
N TRP A 161 -6.15 20.11 -10.12
CA TRP A 161 -4.87 20.40 -10.75
C TRP A 161 -4.23 19.23 -11.49
N ARG A 162 -4.83 18.04 -11.43
CA ARG A 162 -4.26 16.82 -12.01
C ARG A 162 -3.93 16.94 -13.50
N SER A 163 -4.79 17.58 -14.26
CA SER A 163 -4.59 17.78 -15.71
C SER A 163 -3.45 18.74 -15.99
N ALA A 164 -3.35 19.86 -15.25
CA ALA A 164 -2.25 20.82 -15.36
C ALA A 164 -0.90 20.20 -15.02
N VAL A 165 -0.84 19.42 -13.92
CA VAL A 165 0.36 18.69 -13.53
C VAL A 165 0.75 17.66 -14.59
N LYS A 166 -0.22 16.94 -15.18
CA LYS A 166 0.04 15.96 -16.26
C LYS A 166 0.56 16.64 -17.54
N ALA A 167 0.09 17.82 -17.85
CA ALA A 167 0.55 18.58 -19.01
C ALA A 167 1.99 19.10 -18.83
N LYS A 168 2.32 19.61 -17.63
CA LYS A 168 3.61 20.24 -17.33
C LYS A 168 4.70 19.24 -16.98
N ILE A 169 4.39 18.21 -16.20
CA ILE A 169 5.37 17.24 -15.70
C ILE A 169 5.33 15.95 -16.52
N LYS A 170 6.39 15.66 -17.25
CA LYS A 170 6.55 14.42 -18.02
C LYS A 170 7.00 13.28 -17.11
N GLY A 171 6.51 12.07 -17.39
CA GLY A 171 6.84 10.85 -16.65
C GLY A 171 6.01 10.66 -15.37
N THR A 172 5.60 9.41 -15.11
CA THR A 172 4.75 9.06 -13.96
C THR A 172 5.49 9.25 -12.63
N ALA A 173 6.77 8.87 -12.58
CA ALA A 173 7.61 9.01 -11.38
C ALA A 173 7.77 10.49 -10.96
N ASN A 174 8.01 11.40 -11.93
CA ASN A 174 8.15 12.82 -11.63
C ASN A 174 6.83 13.43 -11.12
N ARG A 175 5.67 13.06 -11.74
CA ARG A 175 4.36 13.50 -11.27
C ARG A 175 4.06 13.02 -9.87
N ARG A 176 4.38 11.75 -9.56
CA ARG A 176 4.23 11.21 -8.23
C ARG A 176 5.10 11.96 -7.23
N ARG A 177 6.39 12.17 -7.51
CA ARG A 177 7.30 12.92 -6.65
C ARG A 177 6.82 14.35 -6.40
N PHE A 178 6.26 15.00 -7.41
CA PHE A 178 5.63 16.31 -7.25
C PHE A 178 4.52 16.28 -6.19
N TRP A 179 3.59 15.30 -6.29
CA TRP A 179 2.49 15.18 -5.34
C TRP A 179 2.96 14.81 -3.93
N GLU A 180 3.90 13.88 -3.80
CA GLU A 180 4.50 13.52 -2.52
C GLU A 180 5.11 14.74 -1.84
N ASN A 181 5.97 15.47 -2.55
CA ASN A 181 6.61 16.68 -2.02
C ASN A 181 5.59 17.76 -1.67
N LEU A 182 4.56 17.95 -2.48
CA LEU A 182 3.51 18.92 -2.23
C LEU A 182 2.75 18.62 -0.94
N PHE A 183 2.34 17.36 -0.75
CA PHE A 183 1.58 16.95 0.44
C PHE A 183 2.40 17.03 1.74
N ASP A 184 3.72 16.97 1.65
CA ASP A 184 4.64 17.12 2.79
C ASP A 184 5.17 18.57 2.97
N SER A 185 4.68 19.52 2.17
CA SER A 185 5.14 20.90 2.14
C SER A 185 4.24 21.88 2.90
N ARG A 186 4.51 23.18 2.73
CA ARG A 186 3.67 24.28 3.21
C ARG A 186 2.22 24.19 2.74
N PHE A 187 1.94 23.56 1.60
CA PHE A 187 0.59 23.27 1.13
C PHE A 187 -0.26 22.58 2.19
N ASN A 188 0.26 21.53 2.84
CA ASN A 188 -0.44 20.83 3.92
C ASN A 188 -0.69 21.73 5.13
N ALA A 189 0.30 22.52 5.53
CA ALA A 189 0.15 23.45 6.66
C ALA A 189 -0.93 24.51 6.40
N LEU A 190 -1.00 25.06 5.19
CA LEU A 190 -2.03 26.02 4.78
C LEU A 190 -3.42 25.36 4.76
N ALA A 191 -3.54 24.15 4.23
CA ALA A 191 -4.78 23.39 4.23
C ALA A 191 -5.26 23.08 5.65
N ALA A 192 -4.34 22.74 6.57
CA ALA A 192 -4.64 22.49 7.98
C ALA A 192 -5.20 23.74 8.71
N GLN A 193 -4.81 24.93 8.24
CA GLN A 193 -5.33 26.22 8.72
C GLN A 193 -6.67 26.62 8.08
N GLY A 194 -7.18 25.81 7.14
CA GLY A 194 -8.38 26.13 6.36
C GLY A 194 -8.17 27.18 5.26
N ASN A 195 -6.92 27.57 5.00
CA ASN A 195 -6.60 28.58 3.98
C ASN A 195 -6.36 27.92 2.62
N PHE A 196 -7.44 27.50 1.97
CA PHE A 196 -7.37 26.74 0.72
C PHE A 196 -6.94 27.57 -0.48
N ASP A 197 -7.25 28.87 -0.49
CA ASP A 197 -6.79 29.78 -1.57
C ASP A 197 -5.26 29.92 -1.54
N ALA A 198 -4.68 30.10 -0.37
CA ALA A 198 -3.23 30.15 -0.22
C ALA A 198 -2.58 28.77 -0.50
N ALA A 199 -3.24 27.67 -0.14
CA ALA A 199 -2.77 26.33 -0.48
C ALA A 199 -2.78 26.09 -2.00
N GLU A 200 -3.81 26.54 -2.71
CA GLU A 200 -3.87 26.46 -4.18
C GLU A 200 -2.78 27.32 -4.84
N ALA A 201 -2.52 28.53 -4.34
CA ALA A 201 -1.45 29.39 -4.82
C ALA A 201 -0.07 28.75 -4.59
N GLU A 202 0.14 28.10 -3.45
CA GLU A 202 1.36 27.34 -3.15
C GLU A 202 1.55 26.18 -4.14
N LEU A 203 0.48 25.42 -4.44
CA LEU A 203 0.50 24.35 -5.44
C LEU A 203 0.93 24.91 -6.82
N ALA A 204 0.35 26.02 -7.26
CA ALA A 204 0.69 26.66 -8.52
C ALA A 204 2.18 27.05 -8.54
N THR A 205 2.67 27.68 -7.47
CA THR A 205 4.08 28.09 -7.33
C THR A 205 5.03 26.89 -7.38
N GLN A 206 4.73 25.82 -6.66
CA GLN A 206 5.54 24.61 -6.68
C GLN A 206 5.50 23.90 -8.04
N LEU A 207 4.36 23.92 -8.73
CA LEU A 207 4.26 23.38 -10.08
C LEU A 207 5.09 24.20 -11.07
N ASP A 208 5.11 25.53 -10.92
CA ASP A 208 5.91 26.41 -11.77
C ASP A 208 7.41 26.25 -11.55
N GLY A 209 7.82 26.07 -10.32
CA GLY A 209 9.22 25.83 -9.94
C GLY A 209 9.67 24.38 -10.08
N PHE A 210 8.82 23.45 -10.47
CA PHE A 210 9.18 22.03 -10.53
C PHE A 210 10.14 21.75 -11.69
N GLY A 211 11.41 21.53 -11.37
CA GLY A 211 12.45 21.10 -12.30
C GLY A 211 12.52 19.58 -12.46
N ALA A 212 13.21 19.11 -13.50
CA ALA A 212 13.51 17.70 -13.65
C ALA A 212 14.25 17.19 -12.41
N ALA A 213 13.66 16.26 -11.68
CA ALA A 213 14.26 15.70 -10.50
C ALA A 213 15.50 14.90 -10.86
N LYS A 214 16.63 15.16 -10.19
CA LYS A 214 17.80 14.30 -10.28
C LYS A 214 17.44 12.96 -9.62
N GLY A 215 17.68 11.85 -10.33
CA GLY A 215 17.55 10.53 -9.75
C GLY A 215 18.62 10.29 -8.69
N GLU A 216 18.35 9.36 -7.82
CA GLU A 216 19.27 8.92 -6.76
C GLU A 216 19.30 7.40 -6.67
N VAL A 217 20.39 6.86 -6.13
CA VAL A 217 20.47 5.44 -5.78
C VAL A 217 20.63 5.30 -4.28
N VAL A 218 19.81 4.42 -3.68
CA VAL A 218 19.92 4.07 -2.26
C VAL A 218 20.35 2.63 -2.16
N LEU A 219 21.55 2.39 -1.59
CA LEU A 219 22.01 1.04 -1.25
C LEU A 219 21.43 0.66 0.10
N VAL A 220 20.57 -0.34 0.15
CA VAL A 220 19.77 -0.68 1.33
C VAL A 220 20.06 -2.10 1.79
N GLY A 221 20.36 -2.28 3.07
CA GLY A 221 20.45 -3.58 3.71
C GLY A 221 19.06 -4.12 4.05
N ALA A 222 18.76 -5.31 3.53
CA ALA A 222 17.49 -6.00 3.76
C ALA A 222 17.45 -6.81 5.06
N GLY A 223 18.59 -6.87 5.79
CA GLY A 223 18.69 -7.74 6.94
C GLY A 223 18.88 -9.22 6.57
N PRO A 224 18.86 -10.13 7.57
CA PRO A 224 19.18 -11.54 7.40
C PRO A 224 17.99 -12.40 6.88
N GLY A 225 16.86 -11.79 6.50
CA GLY A 225 15.71 -12.48 5.93
C GLY A 225 14.37 -12.18 6.62
N ASP A 226 14.36 -11.95 7.93
CA ASP A 226 13.18 -11.53 8.67
C ASP A 226 12.86 -10.06 8.36
N ALA A 227 11.66 -9.81 7.84
CA ALA A 227 11.18 -8.46 7.52
C ALA A 227 11.05 -7.56 8.77
N GLY A 228 10.85 -8.14 9.96
CA GLY A 228 10.86 -7.43 11.24
C GLY A 228 12.20 -6.83 11.63
N LEU A 229 13.27 -7.25 10.97
CA LEU A 229 14.64 -6.74 11.17
C LEU A 229 15.04 -5.66 10.16
N LEU A 230 14.12 -5.19 9.32
CA LEU A 230 14.35 -4.01 8.51
C LEU A 230 14.51 -2.76 9.39
N THR A 231 15.49 -1.93 9.06
CA THR A 231 15.56 -0.60 9.69
C THR A 231 14.40 0.27 9.19
N LEU A 232 13.95 1.23 10.01
CA LEU A 232 12.90 2.17 9.62
C LEU A 232 13.25 2.92 8.33
N HIS A 233 14.52 3.32 8.17
CA HIS A 233 14.98 3.97 6.96
C HIS A 233 14.98 3.04 5.73
N ALA A 234 15.27 1.75 5.92
CA ALA A 234 15.16 0.76 4.85
C ALA A 234 13.71 0.61 4.37
N LEU A 235 12.76 0.49 5.31
CA LEU A 235 11.34 0.43 5.00
C LEU A 235 10.87 1.67 4.24
N GLN A 236 11.22 2.86 4.71
CA GLN A 236 10.90 4.13 4.04
C GLN A 236 11.47 4.20 2.62
N ALA A 237 12.73 3.77 2.44
CA ALA A 237 13.38 3.79 1.13
C ALA A 237 12.70 2.87 0.12
N ILE A 238 12.37 1.62 0.51
CA ILE A 238 11.71 0.66 -0.40
C ILE A 238 10.27 1.06 -0.72
N GLN A 239 9.60 1.77 0.19
CA GLN A 239 8.27 2.33 -0.04
C GLN A 239 8.27 3.60 -0.91
N ALA A 240 9.39 4.32 -0.95
CA ALA A 240 9.56 5.50 -1.79
C ALA A 240 10.18 5.20 -3.18
N ALA A 241 10.64 3.96 -3.40
CA ALA A 241 11.36 3.57 -4.62
C ALA A 241 10.48 3.62 -5.88
N ASP A 242 11.07 4.02 -7.00
CA ASP A 242 10.50 3.84 -8.34
C ASP A 242 10.83 2.47 -8.91
N VAL A 243 12.05 2.01 -8.62
CA VAL A 243 12.56 0.68 -9.02
C VAL A 243 13.44 0.12 -7.90
N VAL A 244 13.30 -1.18 -7.67
CA VAL A 244 14.09 -1.93 -6.69
C VAL A 244 14.86 -3.04 -7.40
N PHE A 245 16.19 -2.92 -7.39
CA PHE A 245 17.10 -4.00 -7.80
C PHE A 245 17.45 -4.83 -6.58
N HIS A 246 17.14 -6.12 -6.59
CA HIS A 246 17.33 -6.97 -5.42
C HIS A 246 18.17 -8.22 -5.69
N ASP A 247 18.90 -8.67 -4.68
CA ASP A 247 19.63 -9.94 -4.68
C ASP A 247 18.67 -11.12 -4.50
N ALA A 248 19.16 -12.33 -4.82
CA ALA A 248 18.42 -13.57 -4.57
C ALA A 248 18.27 -13.91 -3.08
N LEU A 249 19.09 -13.31 -2.22
CA LEU A 249 19.06 -13.51 -0.76
C LEU A 249 18.00 -12.65 -0.04
N VAL A 250 17.35 -11.72 -0.75
CA VAL A 250 16.26 -10.92 -0.18
C VAL A 250 14.99 -11.77 -0.11
N SER A 251 14.41 -11.89 1.08
CA SER A 251 13.20 -12.71 1.29
C SER A 251 11.97 -12.13 0.62
N ASP A 252 11.00 -13.02 0.31
CA ASP A 252 9.72 -12.61 -0.26
C ASP A 252 8.93 -11.71 0.69
N ASP A 253 9.06 -11.88 2.00
CA ASP A 253 8.43 -11.04 3.01
C ASP A 253 8.94 -9.60 2.92
N VAL A 254 10.24 -9.38 2.78
CA VAL A 254 10.82 -8.06 2.54
C VAL A 254 10.39 -7.50 1.19
N LEU A 255 10.38 -8.31 0.13
CA LEU A 255 9.91 -7.90 -1.19
C LEU A 255 8.43 -7.55 -1.23
N SER A 256 7.61 -8.12 -0.33
CA SER A 256 6.19 -7.78 -0.19
C SER A 256 5.96 -6.38 0.38
N MET A 257 6.94 -5.83 1.15
CA MET A 257 6.90 -4.48 1.71
C MET A 257 7.27 -3.38 0.71
N VAL A 258 7.86 -3.76 -0.43
CA VAL A 258 8.09 -2.84 -1.54
C VAL A 258 6.72 -2.39 -2.08
N ARG A 259 6.57 -1.10 -2.36
CA ARG A 259 5.33 -0.57 -2.92
C ARG A 259 4.92 -1.34 -4.19
N LYS A 260 3.61 -1.53 -4.36
CA LYS A 260 3.06 -2.43 -5.40
C LYS A 260 3.34 -1.97 -6.84
N ASP A 261 3.48 -0.67 -7.05
CA ASP A 261 3.69 -0.05 -8.36
C ASP A 261 5.17 0.26 -8.66
N ALA A 262 6.11 -0.17 -7.80
CA ALA A 262 7.53 -0.13 -8.10
C ALA A 262 7.94 -1.35 -8.95
N ASP A 263 8.80 -1.12 -9.93
CA ASP A 263 9.42 -2.21 -10.67
C ASP A 263 10.40 -2.97 -9.77
N LYS A 264 10.27 -4.31 -9.74
CA LYS A 264 11.16 -5.20 -8.99
C LYS A 264 12.01 -6.00 -9.97
N ILE A 265 13.31 -5.76 -9.96
CA ILE A 265 14.27 -6.37 -10.88
C ILE A 265 15.25 -7.23 -10.08
N SER A 266 15.23 -8.54 -10.31
CA SER A 266 16.19 -9.45 -9.70
C SER A 266 17.53 -9.37 -10.41
N VAL A 267 18.60 -9.06 -9.68
CA VAL A 267 20.00 -9.06 -10.16
C VAL A 267 20.83 -10.12 -9.47
N GLY A 268 20.20 -10.94 -8.62
CA GLY A 268 20.85 -12.04 -7.89
C GLY A 268 21.03 -13.29 -8.74
N LYS A 269 21.99 -14.13 -8.35
CA LYS A 269 22.23 -15.44 -8.95
C LYS A 269 21.09 -16.40 -8.54
N ARG A 270 20.33 -16.93 -9.50
CA ARG A 270 19.55 -18.17 -9.31
C ARG A 270 20.17 -19.28 -10.15
N ALA A 271 20.23 -20.49 -9.63
CA ALA A 271 20.68 -21.65 -10.40
C ALA A 271 19.84 -21.80 -11.67
N GLY A 272 20.48 -21.76 -12.84
CA GLY A 272 19.82 -21.93 -14.14
C GLY A 272 19.39 -20.66 -14.90
N SER A 273 19.59 -19.44 -14.37
CA SER A 273 19.30 -18.20 -15.10
C SER A 273 20.57 -17.46 -15.53
N HIS A 274 20.49 -16.70 -16.64
CA HIS A 274 21.60 -15.87 -17.13
C HIS A 274 22.10 -14.94 -16.02
N HIS A 275 23.40 -15.00 -15.77
CA HIS A 275 24.09 -14.28 -14.72
C HIS A 275 24.22 -12.80 -15.11
N ILE A 276 23.56 -11.89 -14.39
CA ILE A 276 23.87 -10.46 -14.48
C ILE A 276 25.22 -10.26 -13.77
N GLN A 277 26.24 -9.83 -14.51
CA GLN A 277 27.56 -9.50 -13.96
C GLN A 277 27.46 -8.23 -13.10
N GLN A 278 28.37 -8.04 -12.16
CA GLN A 278 28.35 -6.86 -11.28
C GLN A 278 28.42 -5.54 -12.08
N GLU A 279 29.18 -5.56 -13.16
CA GLU A 279 29.31 -4.42 -14.06
C GLU A 279 27.97 -4.04 -14.69
N GLU A 280 27.18 -5.01 -15.07
CA GLU A 280 25.84 -4.78 -15.61
C GLU A 280 24.87 -4.25 -14.56
N THR A 281 24.93 -4.78 -13.32
CA THR A 281 24.18 -4.22 -12.20
C THR A 281 24.54 -2.75 -11.98
N ASN A 282 25.83 -2.43 -11.95
CA ASN A 282 26.32 -1.06 -11.79
C ASN A 282 25.84 -0.14 -12.92
N ARG A 283 25.86 -0.65 -14.17
CA ARG A 283 25.37 0.07 -15.35
C ARG A 283 23.88 0.39 -15.23
N LEU A 284 23.07 -0.61 -14.87
CA LEU A 284 21.62 -0.44 -14.70
C LEU A 284 21.29 0.57 -13.60
N LEU A 285 21.96 0.52 -12.44
CA LEU A 285 21.75 1.50 -11.38
C LEU A 285 21.98 2.94 -11.86
N VAL A 286 23.07 3.16 -12.62
CA VAL A 286 23.38 4.47 -13.19
C VAL A 286 22.36 4.89 -14.25
N GLU A 287 21.97 3.98 -15.13
CA GLU A 287 21.03 4.25 -16.22
C GLU A 287 19.65 4.68 -15.68
N TYR A 288 19.11 3.93 -14.74
CA TYR A 288 17.80 4.24 -14.15
C TYR A 288 17.84 5.53 -13.32
N ALA A 289 18.92 5.79 -12.60
CA ALA A 289 19.08 7.04 -11.88
C ALA A 289 19.18 8.25 -12.85
N ARG A 290 19.85 8.12 -14.02
CA ARG A 290 19.91 9.18 -15.04
C ARG A 290 18.54 9.51 -15.64
N GLN A 291 17.59 8.57 -15.61
CA GLN A 291 16.19 8.82 -15.98
C GLN A 291 15.41 9.62 -14.92
N GLY A 292 16.07 10.01 -13.82
CA GLY A 292 15.45 10.76 -12.74
C GLY A 292 14.72 9.90 -11.72
N LEU A 293 14.93 8.57 -11.73
CA LEU A 293 14.23 7.61 -10.84
C LEU A 293 14.90 7.54 -9.46
N ARG A 294 14.10 7.25 -8.44
CA ARG A 294 14.58 6.80 -7.12
C ARG A 294 14.84 5.31 -7.20
N VAL A 295 16.11 4.95 -7.30
CA VAL A 295 16.57 3.58 -7.44
C VAL A 295 16.95 3.03 -6.07
N VAL A 296 16.38 1.92 -5.67
CA VAL A 296 16.81 1.17 -4.49
C VAL A 296 17.57 -0.07 -4.94
N ARG A 297 18.79 -0.23 -4.43
CA ARG A 297 19.55 -1.47 -4.52
C ARG A 297 19.42 -2.20 -3.19
N LEU A 298 18.56 -3.23 -3.14
CA LEU A 298 18.23 -3.99 -1.95
C LEU A 298 19.11 -5.24 -1.86
N LYS A 299 19.86 -5.35 -0.79
CA LYS A 299 20.92 -6.35 -0.59
C LYS A 299 20.65 -7.17 0.66
N GLY A 300 20.84 -8.49 0.60
CA GLY A 300 20.78 -9.33 1.81
C GLY A 300 21.80 -8.88 2.86
N GLY A 301 21.43 -8.91 4.13
CA GLY A 301 22.26 -8.43 5.23
C GLY A 301 22.51 -6.94 5.21
N ASP A 302 23.78 -6.55 5.19
CA ASP A 302 24.27 -5.18 5.13
C ASP A 302 25.01 -4.93 3.80
N PRO A 303 24.84 -3.77 3.12
CA PRO A 303 25.49 -3.48 1.83
C PRO A 303 27.02 -3.55 1.88
N PHE A 304 27.63 -3.25 3.01
CA PHE A 304 29.08 -3.11 3.17
C PHE A 304 29.74 -4.30 3.89
N VAL A 305 28.94 -5.29 4.33
CA VAL A 305 29.49 -6.50 4.92
C VAL A 305 29.40 -7.65 3.90
N PHE A 306 30.48 -7.92 3.19
CA PHE A 306 30.61 -8.93 2.11
C PHE A 306 29.55 -8.83 1.00
N GLY A 307 28.88 -7.66 0.90
CA GLY A 307 27.78 -7.40 -0.03
C GLY A 307 28.20 -6.70 -1.32
N ARG A 308 29.48 -6.41 -1.56
CA ARG A 308 30.00 -5.66 -2.73
C ARG A 308 29.44 -4.25 -2.89
N GLY A 309 28.78 -3.68 -1.88
CA GLY A 309 28.22 -2.32 -1.92
C GLY A 309 29.27 -1.24 -2.14
N GLY A 310 30.52 -1.48 -1.78
CA GLY A 310 31.65 -0.59 -2.08
C GLY A 310 31.90 -0.44 -3.59
N GLU A 311 31.81 -1.52 -4.36
CA GLU A 311 31.97 -1.50 -5.81
C GLU A 311 30.82 -0.73 -6.47
N GLU A 312 29.59 -0.93 -6.00
CA GLU A 312 28.39 -0.20 -6.48
C GLU A 312 28.51 1.29 -6.16
N ALA A 313 28.89 1.65 -4.93
CA ALA A 313 29.10 3.05 -4.52
C ALA A 313 30.21 3.74 -5.33
N GLN A 314 31.29 3.02 -5.66
CA GLN A 314 32.36 3.53 -6.49
C GLN A 314 31.88 3.84 -7.92
N ALA A 315 31.10 2.93 -8.54
CA ALA A 315 30.54 3.13 -9.86
C ALA A 315 29.58 4.33 -9.90
N LEU A 316 28.73 4.50 -8.88
CA LEU A 316 27.81 5.64 -8.75
C LEU A 316 28.57 6.96 -8.60
N ARG A 317 29.64 6.98 -7.81
CA ARG A 317 30.51 8.17 -7.65
C ARG A 317 31.17 8.55 -8.97
N GLN A 318 31.73 7.59 -9.70
CA GLN A 318 32.35 7.82 -11.00
C GLN A 318 31.36 8.38 -12.03
N ALA A 319 30.09 7.92 -11.95
CA ALA A 319 29.00 8.40 -12.80
C ALA A 319 28.37 9.73 -12.37
N ASN A 320 28.83 10.33 -11.26
CA ASN A 320 28.24 11.52 -10.61
C ASN A 320 26.75 11.36 -10.29
N ILE A 321 26.33 10.16 -9.88
CA ILE A 321 24.97 9.88 -9.42
C ILE A 321 24.90 10.10 -7.91
N PRO A 322 23.95 10.91 -7.40
CA PRO A 322 23.72 11.04 -5.97
C PRO A 322 23.35 9.67 -5.39
N TYR A 323 23.99 9.29 -4.29
CA TYR A 323 23.67 8.05 -3.62
C TYR A 323 23.76 8.18 -2.10
N ARG A 324 23.07 7.32 -1.39
CA ARG A 324 23.17 7.15 0.06
C ARG A 324 23.12 5.68 0.41
N ILE A 325 23.57 5.35 1.62
CA ILE A 325 23.64 3.99 2.12
C ILE A 325 22.79 3.90 3.36
N ILE A 326 21.95 2.88 3.42
CA ILE A 326 21.14 2.53 4.59
C ILE A 326 21.63 1.17 5.07
N PRO A 327 22.24 1.09 6.26
CA PRO A 327 22.72 -0.17 6.80
C PRO A 327 21.58 -1.13 7.09
N GLY A 328 21.93 -2.43 7.11
CA GLY A 328 21.04 -3.49 7.53
C GLY A 328 21.72 -4.39 8.58
N ILE A 329 20.93 -5.24 9.23
CA ILE A 329 21.46 -6.24 10.15
C ILE A 329 22.16 -7.32 9.32
N THR A 330 23.48 -7.43 9.47
CA THR A 330 24.25 -8.48 8.78
C THR A 330 23.91 -9.87 9.31
N ALA A 331 24.07 -10.90 8.48
CA ALA A 331 23.71 -12.28 8.81
C ALA A 331 24.36 -12.79 10.12
N ALA A 332 25.60 -12.40 10.40
CA ALA A 332 26.28 -12.74 11.63
C ALA A 332 25.51 -12.29 12.88
N LEU A 333 25.02 -11.05 12.88
CA LEU A 333 24.27 -10.51 14.03
C LEU A 333 22.87 -11.14 14.13
N GLY A 334 22.17 -11.27 12.99
CA GLY A 334 20.80 -11.80 13.00
C GLY A 334 20.72 -13.29 13.34
N ALA A 335 21.56 -14.12 12.70
CA ALA A 335 21.55 -15.55 12.88
C ALA A 335 21.97 -15.94 14.31
N THR A 336 23.03 -15.33 14.84
CA THR A 336 23.50 -15.64 16.19
C THR A 336 22.52 -15.17 17.26
N ALA A 337 21.90 -13.99 17.10
CA ALA A 337 20.87 -13.51 18.02
C ALA A 337 19.68 -14.48 18.09
N TYR A 338 19.18 -14.94 16.93
CA TYR A 338 18.06 -15.89 16.88
C TYR A 338 18.42 -17.29 17.37
N ALA A 339 19.68 -17.68 17.26
CA ALA A 339 20.18 -18.93 17.84
C ALA A 339 20.48 -18.83 19.36
N GLY A 340 20.37 -17.64 19.95
CA GLY A 340 20.74 -17.42 21.35
C GLY A 340 22.25 -17.48 21.60
N ILE A 341 23.08 -17.26 20.58
CA ILE A 341 24.53 -17.31 20.64
C ILE A 341 25.08 -15.88 20.61
N PRO A 342 25.66 -15.35 21.69
CA PRO A 342 26.28 -14.05 21.66
C PRO A 342 27.57 -14.06 20.85
N LEU A 343 27.76 -13.05 19.97
CA LEU A 343 29.02 -12.91 19.22
C LEU A 343 30.19 -12.51 20.10
N THR A 344 29.94 -11.83 21.19
CA THR A 344 30.96 -11.49 22.21
C THR A 344 30.45 -11.85 23.59
N HIS A 345 31.33 -12.34 24.45
CA HIS A 345 31.01 -12.67 25.83
C HIS A 345 32.19 -12.33 26.74
N ARG A 346 31.95 -11.74 27.90
CA ARG A 346 33.00 -11.29 28.81
C ARG A 346 34.02 -12.38 29.14
N ASP A 347 33.52 -13.61 29.34
CA ASP A 347 34.35 -14.73 29.82
C ASP A 347 34.81 -15.67 28.69
N CYS A 348 34.32 -15.51 27.44
CA CYS A 348 34.60 -16.45 26.36
C CYS A 348 35.22 -15.80 25.13
N ALA A 349 34.64 -14.66 24.64
CA ALA A 349 35.10 -14.03 23.40
C ALA A 349 34.97 -12.52 23.50
N GLN A 350 36.10 -11.82 23.53
CA GLN A 350 36.14 -10.36 23.64
C GLN A 350 36.21 -9.64 22.29
N SER A 351 36.34 -10.43 21.21
CA SER A 351 36.38 -9.95 19.84
C SER A 351 35.56 -10.85 18.92
N ALA A 352 35.11 -10.29 17.78
CA ALA A 352 34.50 -11.07 16.71
C ALA A 352 35.18 -10.71 15.38
N LEU A 353 35.64 -11.72 14.66
CA LEU A 353 36.27 -11.57 13.35
C LEU A 353 35.34 -12.11 12.28
N PHE A 354 35.02 -11.29 11.30
CA PHE A 354 34.23 -11.64 10.14
C PHE A 354 35.15 -11.91 8.95
N VAL A 355 35.06 -13.09 8.36
CA VAL A 355 35.84 -13.50 7.20
C VAL A 355 34.94 -14.05 6.11
N THR A 356 35.36 -13.94 4.84
CA THR A 356 34.72 -14.64 3.73
C THR A 356 35.41 -15.92 3.43
N GLY A 357 34.66 -17.02 3.25
CA GLY A 357 35.18 -18.29 2.78
C GLY A 357 35.52 -18.30 1.29
N HIS A 358 35.08 -17.29 0.53
CA HIS A 358 35.33 -17.16 -0.91
C HIS A 358 36.44 -16.13 -1.17
N SER A 359 37.58 -16.53 -1.69
CA SER A 359 38.65 -15.65 -2.13
C SER A 359 38.48 -15.28 -3.63
N LYS A 360 38.81 -14.05 -4.02
CA LYS A 360 38.88 -13.64 -5.43
C LYS A 360 40.15 -14.19 -6.17
N HIS A 361 41.14 -14.59 -5.42
CA HIS A 361 42.41 -15.09 -5.98
C HIS A 361 42.46 -16.62 -5.97
N ASP A 362 42.80 -17.16 -7.11
CA ASP A 362 42.94 -18.60 -7.33
C ASP A 362 43.74 -19.30 -6.22
N GLY A 363 43.07 -20.11 -5.42
CA GLY A 363 43.67 -21.07 -4.56
C GLY A 363 44.16 -20.60 -3.18
N HIS A 364 44.12 -19.35 -2.80
CA HIS A 364 44.52 -18.90 -1.47
C HIS A 364 43.33 -19.05 -0.50
N GLN A 365 43.35 -20.17 0.22
CA GLN A 365 42.45 -20.32 1.39
C GLN A 365 42.98 -19.42 2.54
N PRO A 366 42.06 -18.87 3.36
CA PRO A 366 42.46 -18.16 4.57
C PRO A 366 43.33 -19.07 5.45
N ASP A 367 44.39 -18.55 5.99
CA ASP A 367 45.16 -19.29 7.00
C ASP A 367 44.38 -19.34 8.31
N TRP A 368 43.59 -20.41 8.46
CA TRP A 368 42.71 -20.60 9.60
C TRP A 368 43.45 -20.62 10.94
N ARG A 369 44.75 -20.98 10.95
CA ARG A 369 45.55 -20.96 12.16
C ARG A 369 45.83 -19.56 12.68
N THR A 370 46.02 -18.60 11.78
CA THR A 370 46.23 -17.21 12.15
C THR A 370 44.93 -16.45 12.43
N LEU A 371 43.80 -16.96 11.94
CA LEU A 371 42.47 -16.36 12.15
C LEU A 371 41.72 -16.89 13.37
N ALA A 372 42.01 -18.14 13.80
CA ALA A 372 41.41 -18.75 14.99
C ALA A 372 42.23 -18.42 16.22
N LEU A 373 41.95 -17.33 16.87
CA LEU A 373 42.60 -16.88 18.09
C LEU A 373 41.78 -17.26 19.33
N ASP A 374 42.44 -17.41 20.48
CA ASP A 374 41.78 -17.55 21.76
C ASP A 374 40.94 -16.29 22.08
N ASN A 375 39.85 -16.47 22.80
CA ASN A 375 38.93 -15.37 23.20
C ASN A 375 38.33 -14.56 22.03
N GLN A 376 38.19 -15.19 20.86
CA GLN A 376 37.62 -14.58 19.65
C GLN A 376 36.52 -15.45 19.03
N THR A 377 35.44 -14.86 18.61
CA THR A 377 34.45 -15.54 17.77
C THR A 377 34.83 -15.34 16.30
N LEU A 378 35.01 -16.43 15.58
CA LEU A 378 35.26 -16.43 14.15
C LEU A 378 33.91 -16.68 13.41
N VAL A 379 33.54 -15.77 12.56
CA VAL A 379 32.33 -15.86 11.71
C VAL A 379 32.73 -15.96 10.25
N VAL A 380 32.39 -17.08 9.62
CA VAL A 380 32.70 -17.33 8.21
C VAL A 380 31.47 -17.14 7.33
N TYR A 381 31.56 -16.22 6.38
CA TYR A 381 30.54 -16.00 5.34
C TYR A 381 30.85 -16.90 4.14
N MET A 382 29.85 -17.68 3.71
CA MET A 382 29.96 -18.66 2.63
C MET A 382 29.18 -18.21 1.39
#